data_03650f2480aa64a9ec22c9a38aea4c90
#
_entry.id   03650f2480aa64a9ec22c9a38aea4c90
#
_cell.length_a   1.000
_cell.length_b   1.000
_cell.length_c   1.000
_cell.angle_alpha   90.00
_cell.angle_beta   90.00
_cell.angle_gamma   90.00
#
_symmetry.space_group_name_H-M   'P 1'
#
loop_
_entity.id
_entity.type
_entity.pdbx_description
1 polymer ?
#
loop_
_entity_poly.entity_id
_entity_poly.type
_entity_poly.pdbx_seq_one_letter_code
_entity_poly.pdbx_strand_id
1 'polypeptide(L)'
;ANTLAWMIWLLSRHPEALAQARAEVDRVLGDAALPDLAQLGQLDFVEACAHETMRLRPVAPINTMQAVHDTRVGDVAVPAGTLVMGVMRHDAVSERHLPGAAAFDPQRWLGDAKQAGVAKRLSMPFGAGPRICPGRYLALMEIKLAMAALLRHFDIAAVDTPDGQAPREHLQLAMGPVGLSMRLRLRA
;
A
#
# COMPACT_ATOMS: atom_id res chain seq x y z
N ALA A 1 -1.94 -10.16 2.85
CA ALA A 1 -1.28 -10.19 4.16
C ALA A 1 -0.13 -9.17 4.25
N ASN A 2 0.88 -9.17 3.35
CA ASN A 2 2.09 -8.32 3.46
C ASN A 2 1.78 -6.81 3.45
N THR A 3 0.86 -6.36 2.59
CA THR A 3 0.41 -4.95 2.59
C THR A 3 -0.18 -4.55 3.92
N LEU A 4 -1.02 -5.40 4.53
CA LEU A 4 -1.61 -5.13 5.85
C LEU A 4 -0.53 -5.03 6.93
N ALA A 5 0.45 -5.93 6.95
CA ALA A 5 1.54 -5.87 7.91
C ALA A 5 2.34 -4.57 7.80
N TRP A 6 2.69 -4.15 6.59
CA TRP A 6 3.35 -2.87 6.35
C TRP A 6 2.47 -1.67 6.71
N MET A 7 1.17 -1.72 6.38
CA MET A 7 0.22 -0.65 6.68
C MET A 7 0.06 -0.45 8.18
N ILE A 8 -0.07 -1.52 8.94
CA ILE A 8 -0.17 -1.48 10.40
C ILE A 8 1.13 -0.90 11.00
N TRP A 9 2.30 -1.32 10.51
CA TRP A 9 3.57 -0.77 10.96
C TRP A 9 3.69 0.72 10.64
N LEU A 10 3.37 1.16 9.42
CA LEU A 10 3.41 2.57 9.04
C LEU A 10 2.44 3.40 9.86
N LEU A 11 1.21 2.96 10.03
CA LEU A 11 0.20 3.65 10.86
C LEU A 11 0.64 3.76 12.32
N SER A 12 1.30 2.74 12.87
CA SER A 12 1.83 2.80 14.24
C SER A 12 2.92 3.86 14.43
N ARG A 13 3.61 4.26 13.37
CA ARG A 13 4.63 5.32 13.34
C ARG A 13 4.08 6.70 12.98
N HIS A 14 2.81 6.76 12.57
CA HIS A 14 2.12 7.99 12.17
C HIS A 14 0.80 8.11 12.93
N PRO A 15 0.83 8.52 14.21
CA PRO A 15 -0.34 8.51 15.10
C PRO A 15 -1.50 9.38 14.59
N GLU A 16 -1.22 10.46 13.87
CA GLU A 16 -2.25 11.31 13.27
C GLU A 16 -3.00 10.58 12.15
N ALA A 17 -2.29 9.87 11.29
CA ALA A 17 -2.90 9.06 10.23
C ALA A 17 -3.68 7.87 10.83
N LEU A 18 -3.16 7.24 11.89
CA LEU A 18 -3.89 6.19 12.61
C LEU A 18 -5.19 6.71 13.22
N ALA A 19 -5.15 7.88 13.86
CA ALA A 19 -6.32 8.53 14.45
C ALA A 19 -7.36 8.89 13.37
N GLN A 20 -6.93 9.41 12.23
CA GLN A 20 -7.81 9.74 11.11
C GLN A 20 -8.46 8.49 10.51
N ALA A 21 -7.68 7.42 10.27
CA ALA A 21 -8.22 6.16 9.78
C ALA A 21 -9.25 5.56 10.73
N ARG A 22 -9.00 5.65 12.05
CA ARG A 22 -9.94 5.21 13.08
C ARG A 22 -11.21 6.04 13.08
N ALA A 23 -11.10 7.35 13.04
CA ALA A 23 -12.25 8.25 12.99
C ALA A 23 -13.12 8.00 11.75
N GLU A 24 -12.52 7.73 10.60
CA GLU A 24 -13.27 7.32 9.41
C GLU A 24 -14.02 6.01 9.63
N VAL A 25 -13.37 4.98 10.18
CA VAL A 25 -13.99 3.69 10.48
C VAL A 25 -15.16 3.86 11.45
N ASP A 26 -14.97 4.56 12.57
CA ASP A 26 -16.01 4.79 13.56
C ASP A 26 -17.20 5.56 12.97
N ARG A 27 -16.95 6.58 12.13
CA ARG A 27 -18.00 7.34 11.43
C ARG A 27 -18.77 6.50 10.42
N VAL A 28 -18.08 5.67 9.64
CA VAL A 28 -18.71 4.88 8.55
C VAL A 28 -19.47 3.70 9.10
N LEU A 29 -18.96 3.03 10.12
CA LEU A 29 -19.60 1.85 10.72
C LEU A 29 -20.75 2.23 11.68
N GLY A 30 -20.70 3.40 12.33
CA GLY A 30 -21.65 3.72 13.39
C GLY A 30 -21.64 2.63 14.46
N ASP A 31 -22.78 1.95 14.66
CA ASP A 31 -22.92 0.86 15.64
C ASP A 31 -22.58 -0.54 15.08
N ALA A 32 -22.28 -0.63 13.77
CA ALA A 32 -21.94 -1.91 13.15
C ALA A 32 -20.59 -2.45 13.64
N ALA A 33 -20.52 -3.76 13.87
CA ALA A 33 -19.28 -4.44 14.24
C ALA A 33 -18.34 -4.62 13.05
N LEU A 34 -18.90 -4.84 11.85
CA LEU A 34 -18.16 -5.00 10.59
C LEU A 34 -18.85 -4.21 9.49
N PRO A 35 -18.10 -3.68 8.50
CA PRO A 35 -18.68 -2.96 7.39
C PRO A 35 -19.38 -3.89 6.42
N ASP A 36 -20.49 -3.45 5.84
CA ASP A 36 -21.05 -3.99 4.62
C ASP A 36 -20.33 -3.47 3.36
N LEU A 37 -20.75 -3.93 2.17
CA LEU A 37 -20.14 -3.52 0.91
C LEU A 37 -20.28 -2.02 0.61
N ALA A 38 -21.41 -1.41 0.99
CA ALA A 38 -21.64 0.02 0.77
C ALA A 38 -20.74 0.85 1.72
N GLN A 39 -20.61 0.42 2.96
CA GLN A 39 -19.71 1.03 3.94
C GLN A 39 -18.23 0.86 3.56
N LEU A 40 -17.83 -0.30 3.04
CA LEU A 40 -16.47 -0.48 2.51
C LEU A 40 -16.15 0.51 1.39
N GLY A 41 -17.14 0.89 0.57
CA GLY A 41 -17.01 1.92 -0.46
C GLY A 41 -16.75 3.32 0.08
N GLN A 42 -17.01 3.59 1.37
CA GLN A 42 -16.86 4.91 2.01
C GLN A 42 -15.57 5.04 2.85
N LEU A 43 -14.74 4.00 2.89
CA LEU A 43 -13.46 3.99 3.59
C LEU A 43 -12.34 4.53 2.68
N ASP A 44 -12.42 5.82 2.34
CA ASP A 44 -11.52 6.45 1.38
C ASP A 44 -10.13 6.69 1.97
N PHE A 45 -10.05 7.13 3.23
CA PHE A 45 -8.77 7.37 3.89
C PHE A 45 -8.04 6.06 4.20
N VAL A 46 -8.76 5.02 4.61
CA VAL A 46 -8.19 3.67 4.79
C VAL A 46 -7.64 3.15 3.46
N GLU A 47 -8.34 3.36 2.35
CA GLU A 47 -7.85 3.00 1.01
C GLU A 47 -6.62 3.83 0.62
N ALA A 48 -6.62 5.12 0.90
CA ALA A 48 -5.47 6.00 0.70
C ALA A 48 -4.24 5.54 1.49
N CYS A 49 -4.41 5.11 2.74
CA CYS A 49 -3.34 4.50 3.54
C CYS A 49 -2.80 3.21 2.91
N ALA A 50 -3.67 2.38 2.34
CA ALA A 50 -3.25 1.16 1.64
C ALA A 50 -2.42 1.49 0.40
N HIS A 51 -2.87 2.45 -0.41
CA HIS A 51 -2.14 2.91 -1.60
C HIS A 51 -0.78 3.50 -1.24
N GLU A 52 -0.72 4.34 -0.21
CA GLU A 52 0.53 4.95 0.25
C GLU A 52 1.50 3.90 0.83
N THR A 53 0.97 2.91 1.52
CA THR A 53 1.74 1.75 1.97
C THR A 53 2.35 1.00 0.78
N MET A 54 1.56 0.69 -0.25
CA MET A 54 2.04 -0.02 -1.44
C MET A 54 3.05 0.80 -2.24
N ARG A 55 2.95 2.12 -2.21
CA ARG A 55 3.94 3.01 -2.82
C ARG A 55 5.30 2.92 -2.11
N LEU A 56 5.31 3.01 -0.78
CA LEU A 56 6.54 2.99 0.03
C LEU A 56 7.10 1.59 0.23
N ARG A 57 6.23 0.59 0.31
CA ARG A 57 6.54 -0.82 0.61
C ARG A 57 5.81 -1.75 -0.37
N PRO A 58 6.14 -1.71 -1.66
CA PRO A 58 5.48 -2.54 -2.66
C PRO A 58 5.71 -4.03 -2.36
N VAL A 59 4.63 -4.81 -2.37
CA VAL A 59 4.73 -6.27 -2.18
C VAL A 59 5.23 -6.98 -3.43
N ALA A 60 5.12 -6.34 -4.60
CA ALA A 60 5.71 -6.76 -5.86
C ALA A 60 6.67 -5.65 -6.35
N PRO A 61 7.89 -5.54 -5.78
CA PRO A 61 8.80 -4.43 -6.06
C PRO A 61 9.45 -4.51 -7.45
N ILE A 62 9.39 -5.67 -8.10
CA ILE A 62 9.94 -5.93 -9.42
C ILE A 62 8.86 -6.53 -10.30
N ASN A 63 8.70 -5.97 -11.50
CA ASN A 63 7.84 -6.51 -12.54
C ASN A 63 8.72 -6.94 -13.72
N THR A 64 8.65 -8.23 -14.09
CA THR A 64 9.43 -8.79 -15.18
C THR A 64 8.56 -9.01 -16.40
N MET A 65 9.02 -8.52 -17.54
CA MET A 65 8.39 -8.66 -18.85
C MET A 65 9.40 -9.20 -19.86
N GLN A 66 8.90 -9.83 -20.93
CA GLN A 66 9.74 -10.26 -22.04
C GLN A 66 9.29 -9.55 -23.31
N ALA A 67 10.24 -9.01 -24.07
CA ALA A 67 9.97 -8.42 -25.37
C ALA A 67 9.49 -9.54 -26.33
N VAL A 68 8.28 -9.40 -26.86
CA VAL A 68 7.71 -10.38 -27.83
C VAL A 68 8.24 -10.14 -29.24
N HIS A 69 8.59 -8.87 -29.53
CA HIS A 69 9.18 -8.42 -30.80
C HIS A 69 10.32 -7.46 -30.50
N ASP A 70 11.16 -7.23 -31.51
CA ASP A 70 12.15 -6.15 -31.44
C ASP A 70 11.41 -4.83 -31.15
N THR A 71 11.84 -4.14 -30.13
CA THR A 71 11.18 -2.91 -29.65
C THR A 71 12.20 -1.93 -29.09
N ARG A 72 11.73 -0.81 -28.55
CA ARG A 72 12.55 0.19 -27.84
C ARG A 72 11.89 0.57 -26.52
N VAL A 73 12.74 0.79 -25.51
CA VAL A 73 12.33 1.39 -24.23
C VAL A 73 13.16 2.67 -24.08
N GLY A 74 12.53 3.82 -24.27
CA GLY A 74 13.27 5.09 -24.44
C GLY A 74 14.22 4.99 -25.62
N ASP A 75 15.51 5.26 -25.38
CA ASP A 75 16.56 5.21 -26.40
C ASP A 75 17.22 3.85 -26.54
N VAL A 76 16.84 2.87 -25.73
CA VAL A 76 17.46 1.54 -25.72
C VAL A 76 16.72 0.61 -26.67
N ALA A 77 17.44 0.00 -27.63
CA ALA A 77 16.92 -1.07 -28.46
C ALA A 77 16.81 -2.37 -27.63
N VAL A 78 15.66 -3.01 -27.71
CA VAL A 78 15.35 -4.22 -26.94
C VAL A 78 14.95 -5.32 -27.93
N PRO A 79 15.86 -6.24 -28.26
CA PRO A 79 15.58 -7.39 -29.15
C PRO A 79 14.47 -8.29 -28.58
N ALA A 80 13.76 -8.99 -29.45
CA ALA A 80 12.81 -10.04 -29.08
C ALA A 80 13.47 -11.07 -28.16
N GLY A 81 12.73 -11.54 -27.15
CA GLY A 81 13.23 -12.47 -26.13
C GLY A 81 13.96 -11.82 -24.96
N THR A 82 14.31 -10.53 -25.05
CA THR A 82 14.98 -9.82 -23.94
C THR A 82 14.05 -9.68 -22.73
N LEU A 83 14.57 -10.05 -21.54
CA LEU A 83 13.88 -9.81 -20.26
C LEU A 83 14.11 -8.35 -19.82
N VAL A 84 13.01 -7.66 -19.53
CA VAL A 84 12.99 -6.29 -19.02
C VAL A 84 12.42 -6.32 -17.61
N MET A 85 13.18 -5.80 -16.65
CA MET A 85 12.74 -5.70 -15.26
C MET A 85 12.42 -4.24 -14.89
N GLY A 86 11.17 -3.98 -14.54
CA GLY A 86 10.72 -2.72 -13.96
C GLY A 86 10.91 -2.72 -12.45
N VAL A 87 11.73 -1.79 -11.93
CA VAL A 87 11.91 -1.60 -10.48
C VAL A 87 10.91 -0.56 -10.00
N MET A 88 9.80 -1.02 -9.42
CA MET A 88 8.62 -0.18 -9.17
C MET A 88 8.81 0.88 -8.08
N ARG A 89 9.70 0.62 -7.10
CA ARG A 89 9.85 1.50 -5.94
C ARG A 89 10.76 2.70 -6.20
N HIS A 90 11.74 2.58 -7.08
CA HIS A 90 12.78 3.59 -7.27
C HIS A 90 12.18 4.98 -7.54
N ASP A 91 11.30 5.08 -8.52
CA ASP A 91 10.71 6.37 -8.91
C ASP A 91 9.56 6.79 -7.97
N ALA A 92 8.87 5.82 -7.38
CA ALA A 92 7.78 6.06 -6.44
C ALA A 92 8.22 6.75 -5.13
N VAL A 93 9.51 6.65 -4.77
CA VAL A 93 10.09 7.29 -3.57
C VAL A 93 11.10 8.38 -3.93
N SER A 94 11.12 8.85 -5.17
CA SER A 94 12.05 9.88 -5.65
C SER A 94 11.46 11.27 -5.56
N GLU A 95 12.14 12.16 -4.83
CA GLU A 95 11.80 13.60 -4.75
C GLU A 95 11.80 14.29 -6.12
N ARG A 96 12.50 13.74 -7.11
CA ARG A 96 12.49 14.25 -8.49
C ARG A 96 11.11 14.22 -9.12
N HIS A 97 10.28 13.25 -8.74
CA HIS A 97 8.98 12.99 -9.36
C HIS A 97 7.80 13.29 -8.46
N LEU A 98 8.00 13.21 -7.15
CA LEU A 98 6.94 13.34 -6.16
C LEU A 98 7.46 14.09 -4.93
N PRO A 99 7.00 15.32 -4.66
CA PRO A 99 7.38 16.06 -3.47
C PRO A 99 7.03 15.30 -2.18
N GLY A 100 7.94 15.27 -1.22
CA GLY A 100 7.78 14.51 0.01
C GLY A 100 7.72 13.00 -0.22
N ALA A 101 8.42 12.49 -1.24
CA ALA A 101 8.31 11.10 -1.70
C ALA A 101 8.68 10.07 -0.63
N ALA A 102 9.57 10.40 0.30
CA ALA A 102 9.98 9.52 1.39
C ALA A 102 8.96 9.46 2.54
N ALA A 103 8.08 10.47 2.66
CA ALA A 103 7.09 10.55 3.73
C ALA A 103 5.89 9.62 3.47
N PHE A 104 5.33 9.10 4.56
CA PHE A 104 4.02 8.43 4.54
C PHE A 104 2.93 9.49 4.63
N ASP A 105 2.34 9.81 3.50
CA ASP A 105 1.30 10.84 3.37
C ASP A 105 0.10 10.32 2.59
N PRO A 106 -0.89 9.71 3.27
CA PRO A 106 -2.13 9.25 2.63
C PRO A 106 -2.95 10.36 1.95
N GLN A 107 -2.81 11.63 2.40
CA GLN A 107 -3.56 12.74 1.82
C GLN A 107 -3.26 12.95 0.32
N ARG A 108 -2.08 12.56 -0.13
CA ARG A 108 -1.71 12.64 -1.55
C ARG A 108 -2.65 11.86 -2.49
N TRP A 109 -3.42 10.91 -1.96
CA TRP A 109 -4.38 10.09 -2.71
C TRP A 109 -5.79 10.68 -2.72
N LEU A 110 -6.09 11.61 -1.80
CA LEU A 110 -7.42 12.20 -1.60
C LEU A 110 -7.51 13.64 -2.10
N GLY A 111 -6.38 14.31 -2.27
CA GLY A 111 -6.30 15.71 -2.62
C GLY A 111 -6.41 15.99 -4.11
N ASP A 112 -5.45 16.74 -4.64
CA ASP A 112 -5.40 17.10 -6.05
C ASP A 112 -5.30 15.85 -6.94
N ALA A 113 -6.27 15.69 -7.85
CA ALA A 113 -6.32 14.58 -8.80
C ALA A 113 -5.05 14.45 -9.66
N LYS A 114 -4.34 15.56 -9.93
CA LYS A 114 -3.06 15.57 -10.66
C LYS A 114 -1.97 14.89 -9.83
N GLN A 115 -1.87 15.24 -8.55
CA GLN A 115 -0.87 14.67 -7.64
C GLN A 115 -1.14 13.18 -7.37
N ALA A 116 -2.39 12.83 -7.08
CA ALA A 116 -2.82 11.43 -6.96
C ALA A 116 -2.52 10.63 -8.24
N GLY A 117 -2.76 11.22 -9.41
CA GLY A 117 -2.45 10.62 -10.71
C GLY A 117 -0.95 10.38 -10.92
N VAL A 118 -0.08 11.27 -10.43
CA VAL A 118 1.38 11.06 -10.47
C VAL A 118 1.77 9.91 -9.55
N ALA A 119 1.34 9.91 -8.29
CA ALA A 119 1.62 8.84 -7.33
C ALA A 119 1.19 7.46 -7.87
N LYS A 120 -0.01 7.38 -8.46
CA LYS A 120 -0.55 6.15 -9.06
C LYS A 120 0.31 5.64 -10.22
N ARG A 121 0.76 6.53 -11.11
CA ARG A 121 1.62 6.15 -12.25
C ARG A 121 3.01 5.69 -11.82
N LEU A 122 3.56 6.31 -10.79
CA LEU A 122 4.90 5.96 -10.30
C LEU A 122 4.92 4.67 -9.49
N SER A 123 3.88 4.40 -8.70
CA SER A 123 3.84 3.22 -7.82
C SER A 123 3.30 1.96 -8.50
N MET A 124 2.30 2.09 -9.39
CA MET A 124 1.63 0.99 -10.11
C MET A 124 1.52 -0.32 -9.28
N PRO A 125 0.94 -0.31 -8.07
CA PRO A 125 1.03 -1.44 -7.12
C PRO A 125 0.36 -2.72 -7.65
N PHE A 126 -0.50 -2.58 -8.65
CA PHE A 126 -1.20 -3.67 -9.32
C PHE A 126 -0.80 -3.84 -10.79
N GLY A 127 0.30 -3.20 -11.19
CA GLY A 127 0.73 -3.16 -12.58
C GLY A 127 -0.15 -2.27 -13.46
N ALA A 128 0.01 -2.41 -14.77
CA ALA A 128 -0.74 -1.66 -15.77
C ALA A 128 -0.93 -2.46 -17.06
N GLY A 129 -1.81 -1.94 -17.98
CA GLY A 129 -2.05 -2.53 -19.27
C GLY A 129 -2.77 -3.89 -19.21
N PRO A 130 -2.60 -4.73 -20.24
CA PRO A 130 -3.33 -6.01 -20.38
C PRO A 130 -3.03 -7.03 -19.27
N ARG A 131 -1.93 -6.85 -18.53
CA ARG A 131 -1.47 -7.73 -17.43
C ARG A 131 -1.73 -7.12 -16.05
N ILE A 132 -2.58 -6.09 -15.95
CA ILE A 132 -2.99 -5.55 -14.65
C ILE A 132 -3.54 -6.65 -13.75
N CYS A 133 -3.23 -6.59 -12.46
CA CYS A 133 -3.69 -7.58 -11.49
C CYS A 133 -5.22 -7.73 -11.51
N PRO A 134 -5.78 -8.91 -11.84
CA PRO A 134 -7.22 -9.11 -11.87
C PRO A 134 -7.83 -9.06 -10.47
N GLY A 135 -7.06 -9.40 -9.44
CA GLY A 135 -7.49 -9.41 -8.03
C GLY A 135 -7.40 -8.07 -7.31
N ARG A 136 -7.09 -6.96 -8.00
CA ARG A 136 -6.86 -5.65 -7.34
C ARG A 136 -8.03 -5.16 -6.49
N TYR A 137 -9.25 -5.34 -6.97
CA TYR A 137 -10.46 -4.91 -6.24
C TYR A 137 -10.72 -5.77 -5.02
N LEU A 138 -10.54 -7.10 -5.16
CA LEU A 138 -10.64 -8.02 -4.03
C LEU A 138 -9.58 -7.71 -2.97
N ALA A 139 -8.33 -7.49 -3.38
CA ALA A 139 -7.26 -7.15 -2.45
C ALA A 139 -7.52 -5.86 -1.68
N LEU A 140 -8.01 -4.80 -2.35
CA LEU A 140 -8.37 -3.54 -1.67
C LEU A 140 -9.57 -3.73 -0.73
N MET A 141 -10.57 -4.48 -1.15
CA MET A 141 -11.72 -4.82 -0.30
C MET A 141 -11.29 -5.57 0.96
N GLU A 142 -10.45 -6.59 0.83
CA GLU A 142 -9.91 -7.36 1.96
C GLU A 142 -9.07 -6.48 2.91
N ILE A 143 -8.25 -5.57 2.36
CA ILE A 143 -7.47 -4.64 3.17
C ILE A 143 -8.39 -3.71 3.96
N LYS A 144 -9.39 -3.12 3.31
CA LYS A 144 -10.36 -2.24 3.97
C LYS A 144 -11.15 -2.97 5.05
N LEU A 145 -11.64 -4.17 4.75
CA LEU A 145 -12.38 -5.00 5.72
C LEU A 145 -11.52 -5.34 6.95
N ALA A 146 -10.29 -5.82 6.73
CA ALA A 146 -9.39 -6.19 7.82
C ALA A 146 -8.99 -4.98 8.68
N MET A 147 -8.70 -3.84 8.05
CA MET A 147 -8.37 -2.61 8.78
C MET A 147 -9.57 -2.05 9.53
N ALA A 148 -10.77 -2.07 8.93
CA ALA A 148 -11.98 -1.64 9.61
C ALA A 148 -12.27 -2.52 10.86
N ALA A 149 -12.20 -3.84 10.73
CA ALA A 149 -12.35 -4.75 11.84
C ALA A 149 -11.31 -4.53 12.94
N LEU A 150 -10.03 -4.36 12.54
CA LEU A 150 -8.95 -4.10 13.48
C LEU A 150 -9.17 -2.78 14.24
N LEU A 151 -9.39 -1.67 13.52
CA LEU A 151 -9.52 -0.34 14.11
C LEU A 151 -10.82 -0.17 14.90
N ARG A 152 -11.88 -0.89 14.56
CA ARG A 152 -13.16 -0.89 15.29
C ARG A 152 -13.03 -1.55 16.65
N HIS A 153 -12.36 -2.70 16.71
CA HIS A 153 -12.39 -3.54 17.92
C HIS A 153 -11.12 -3.44 18.78
N PHE A 154 -10.02 -2.90 18.24
CA PHE A 154 -8.76 -2.92 18.96
C PHE A 154 -8.02 -1.58 18.92
N ASP A 155 -7.34 -1.31 20.04
CA ASP A 155 -6.23 -0.37 20.07
C ASP A 155 -4.94 -1.09 19.69
N ILE A 156 -4.18 -0.51 18.79
CA ILE A 156 -2.82 -0.97 18.47
C ILE A 156 -1.89 -0.43 19.57
N ALA A 157 -1.57 -1.27 20.55
CA ALA A 157 -0.75 -0.88 21.68
C ALA A 157 0.74 -0.80 21.32
N ALA A 158 1.22 -1.69 20.46
CA ALA A 158 2.58 -1.66 19.93
C ALA A 158 2.67 -2.45 18.61
N VAL A 159 3.59 -2.03 17.74
CA VAL A 159 4.02 -2.78 16.55
C VAL A 159 5.54 -2.71 16.52
N ASP A 160 6.19 -3.81 16.83
CA ASP A 160 7.62 -3.86 17.08
C ASP A 160 8.30 -5.03 16.37
N THR A 161 9.61 -4.92 16.24
CA THR A 161 10.51 -6.01 15.86
C THR A 161 11.33 -6.43 17.08
N PRO A 162 11.93 -7.63 17.10
CA PRO A 162 12.73 -8.11 18.25
C PRO A 162 13.88 -7.20 18.62
N ASP A 163 14.46 -6.47 17.66
CA ASP A 163 15.56 -5.54 17.84
C ASP A 163 15.14 -4.07 17.97
N GLY A 164 13.83 -3.78 17.93
CA GLY A 164 13.28 -2.44 17.99
C GLY A 164 13.59 -1.55 16.78
N GLN A 165 14.20 -2.12 15.74
CA GLN A 165 14.54 -1.40 14.51
C GLN A 165 13.37 -1.45 13.49
N ALA A 166 13.52 -0.74 12.38
CA ALA A 166 12.59 -0.89 11.27
C ALA A 166 12.60 -2.34 10.74
N PRO A 167 11.43 -2.91 10.41
CA PRO A 167 11.35 -4.27 9.90
C PRO A 167 12.19 -4.43 8.63
N ARG A 168 12.99 -5.48 8.57
CA ARG A 168 13.72 -5.83 7.35
C ARG A 168 12.76 -6.33 6.28
N GLU A 169 13.03 -5.95 5.05
CA GLU A 169 12.30 -6.44 3.89
C GLU A 169 12.83 -7.82 3.49
N HIS A 170 11.94 -8.74 3.24
CA HIS A 170 12.27 -10.06 2.71
C HIS A 170 11.44 -10.33 1.47
N LEU A 171 12.13 -10.49 0.34
CA LEU A 171 11.55 -10.82 -0.94
C LEU A 171 11.64 -12.32 -1.18
N GLN A 172 10.46 -12.96 -1.26
CA GLN A 172 10.27 -14.29 -1.83
C GLN A 172 9.43 -14.15 -3.09
N LEU A 173 8.23 -14.75 -3.11
CA LEU A 173 7.23 -14.46 -4.15
C LEU A 173 6.66 -13.04 -4.01
N ALA A 174 6.53 -12.56 -2.77
CA ALA A 174 6.09 -11.22 -2.43
C ALA A 174 6.95 -10.65 -1.30
N MET A 175 7.22 -9.35 -1.34
CA MET A 175 8.00 -8.67 -0.32
C MET A 175 7.16 -8.41 0.93
N GLY A 176 7.68 -8.82 2.08
CA GLY A 176 7.03 -8.60 3.37
C GLY A 176 8.01 -8.17 4.47
N PRO A 177 7.49 -7.69 5.62
CA PRO A 177 8.31 -7.40 6.80
C PRO A 177 8.71 -8.69 7.52
N VAL A 178 9.93 -8.70 8.07
CA VAL A 178 10.43 -9.82 8.89
C VAL A 178 10.37 -9.46 10.36
N GLY A 179 9.90 -10.41 11.17
CA GLY A 179 9.94 -10.32 12.63
C GLY A 179 8.95 -9.31 13.22
N LEU A 180 7.98 -8.85 12.45
CA LEU A 180 6.99 -7.91 12.93
C LEU A 180 6.01 -8.59 13.89
N SER A 181 5.83 -8.03 15.08
CA SER A 181 4.84 -8.45 16.07
C SER A 181 3.92 -7.29 16.44
N MET A 182 2.68 -7.58 16.77
CA MET A 182 1.69 -6.59 17.14
C MET A 182 1.04 -6.97 18.47
N ARG A 183 0.92 -5.99 19.37
CA ARG A 183 0.13 -6.12 20.61
C ARG A 183 -1.14 -5.30 20.48
N LEU A 184 -2.25 -5.95 20.73
CA LEU A 184 -3.58 -5.37 20.66
C LEU A 184 -4.21 -5.32 22.05
N ARG A 185 -5.05 -4.32 22.26
CA ARG A 185 -5.96 -4.22 23.41
C ARG A 185 -7.38 -4.04 22.88
N LEU A 186 -8.33 -4.79 23.42
CA LEU A 186 -9.73 -4.59 23.09
C LEU A 186 -10.17 -3.16 23.44
N ARG A 187 -10.90 -2.56 22.54
CA ARG A 187 -11.61 -1.28 22.80
C ARG A 187 -12.86 -1.57 23.64
N ALA A 188 -13.09 -0.71 24.61
CA ALA A 188 -14.30 -0.73 25.43
C ALA A 188 -15.50 -0.22 24.62
#